data_aa6fb28075aa67d92346bdb7983448ed
#
_entry.id   aa6fb28075aa67d92346bdb7983448ed
#
_cell.length_a   1.000
_cell.length_b   1.000
_cell.length_c   1.000
_cell.angle_alpha   90.00
_cell.angle_beta   90.00
_cell.angle_gamma   90.00
#
_symmetry.space_group_name_H-M   'P 1'
#
loop_
_entity.id
_entity.type
_entity.pdbx_description
1 polymer ?
#
loop_
_entity_poly.entity_id
_entity_poly.type
_entity_poly.pdbx_seq_one_letter_code
_entity_poly.pdbx_strand_id
1 'polypeptide(L)'
;MMALLTANSFFDLTTWAHASLFSDAEPVWAALKNLKEYLADYPCPGLPKEISPSVPLARTLVLHEGEVYAGAELEIHYGDVTKGGLQVCRNGQVLPGATVLMAGVVLHGACFAIGRGVLVESGAFISGPTVIGDCSEVRQGAYLRGNCLIGRRCVVGHVTEVKHSIFLDDAKAGHFAYLGDSILGNQVNLGAGTKMANLRFVKGNVRVRTPEGPLDSGLRKFGAILGDQVQTGCNSVTNPGTVIGRHSFLLPNTTAPSGYHPENSMLRPGR
;
A
#
# COMPACT_ATOMS: atom_id res chain seq x y z
N MET A 1 23.97 1.61 -16.29
CA MET A 1 22.63 1.57 -16.74
C MET A 1 21.66 0.72 -15.88
N MET A 2 22.02 -0.46 -15.40
CA MET A 2 21.29 -1.03 -14.23
C MET A 2 21.11 -0.01 -13.10
N ALA A 3 22.03 0.95 -12.96
CA ALA A 3 21.92 2.04 -11.99
C ALA A 3 20.65 2.91 -12.11
N LEU A 4 20.05 3.04 -13.30
CA LEU A 4 18.81 3.82 -13.50
C LEU A 4 17.54 3.12 -13.06
N LEU A 5 17.57 1.82 -12.79
CA LEU A 5 16.41 1.02 -12.41
C LEU A 5 16.51 0.45 -11.00
N THR A 6 17.48 0.90 -10.20
CA THR A 6 17.61 0.54 -8.79
C THR A 6 16.67 1.36 -7.91
N ALA A 7 16.41 0.90 -6.71
CA ALA A 7 15.48 1.54 -5.79
C ALA A 7 15.81 3.01 -5.53
N ASN A 8 17.08 3.36 -5.38
CA ASN A 8 17.55 4.73 -5.13
C ASN A 8 17.24 5.72 -6.25
N SER A 9 16.98 5.25 -7.49
CA SER A 9 16.52 6.10 -8.58
C SER A 9 15.04 6.48 -8.47
N PHE A 10 14.26 5.73 -7.68
CA PHE A 10 12.82 5.92 -7.54
C PHE A 10 12.39 6.38 -6.17
N PHE A 11 13.11 5.99 -5.11
CA PHE A 11 12.67 6.16 -3.73
C PHE A 11 13.75 6.76 -2.85
N ASP A 12 13.34 7.61 -1.93
CA ASP A 12 14.13 7.93 -0.74
C ASP A 12 13.80 6.89 0.34
N LEU A 13 14.77 6.02 0.63
CA LEU A 13 14.65 4.95 1.59
C LEU A 13 15.29 5.26 2.94
N THR A 14 15.85 6.46 3.13
CA THR A 14 16.66 6.83 4.30
C THR A 14 15.94 6.64 5.64
N THR A 15 14.66 6.90 5.69
CA THR A 15 13.83 6.78 6.91
C THR A 15 12.79 5.68 6.83
N TRP A 16 12.75 4.93 5.74
CA TRP A 16 11.76 3.90 5.56
C TRP A 16 12.14 2.62 6.29
N ALA A 17 11.24 2.14 7.15
CA ALA A 17 11.52 1.04 8.08
C ALA A 17 11.87 -0.31 7.41
N HIS A 18 11.46 -0.49 6.15
CA HIS A 18 11.64 -1.74 5.40
C HIS A 18 12.64 -1.60 4.25
N ALA A 19 13.60 -0.67 4.36
CA ALA A 19 14.60 -0.40 3.31
C ALA A 19 15.38 -1.65 2.89
N SER A 20 15.59 -2.60 3.81
CA SER A 20 16.27 -3.88 3.56
C SER A 20 15.59 -4.78 2.52
N LEU A 21 14.32 -4.50 2.17
CA LEU A 21 13.61 -5.21 1.10
C LEU A 21 14.16 -4.86 -0.29
N PHE A 22 14.84 -3.72 -0.41
CA PHE A 22 15.45 -3.25 -1.65
C PHE A 22 16.95 -3.48 -1.65
N SER A 23 17.50 -3.79 -2.82
CA SER A 23 18.94 -3.95 -3.06
C SER A 23 19.40 -2.98 -4.15
N ASP A 24 20.54 -2.33 -3.96
CA ASP A 24 21.14 -1.46 -4.98
C ASP A 24 21.77 -2.26 -6.15
N ALA A 25 21.93 -3.57 -5.97
CA ALA A 25 22.47 -4.46 -7.00
C ALA A 25 21.39 -5.03 -7.94
N GLU A 26 20.10 -4.82 -7.61
CA GLU A 26 18.97 -5.41 -8.33
C GLU A 26 18.01 -4.33 -8.87
N PRO A 27 17.26 -4.65 -9.93
CA PRO A 27 16.19 -3.76 -10.38
C PRO A 27 15.13 -3.58 -9.28
N VAL A 28 14.56 -2.39 -9.20
CA VAL A 28 13.59 -1.97 -8.15
C VAL A 28 12.41 -2.95 -7.99
N TRP A 29 11.98 -3.65 -9.03
CA TRP A 29 10.92 -4.66 -8.95
C TRP A 29 11.35 -5.98 -8.29
N ALA A 30 12.65 -6.18 -8.00
CA ALA A 30 13.09 -7.35 -7.25
C ALA A 30 12.45 -7.41 -5.86
N ALA A 31 12.15 -6.25 -5.25
CA ALA A 31 11.41 -6.17 -4.00
C ALA A 31 10.06 -6.91 -4.04
N LEU A 32 9.37 -6.92 -5.18
CA LEU A 32 8.14 -7.70 -5.34
C LEU A 32 8.38 -9.21 -5.30
N LYS A 33 9.52 -9.69 -5.81
CA LYS A 33 9.86 -11.12 -5.72
C LYS A 33 10.10 -11.55 -4.28
N ASN A 34 10.77 -10.68 -3.53
CA ASN A 34 11.22 -10.94 -2.16
C ASN A 34 10.11 -10.67 -1.12
N LEU A 35 9.07 -9.92 -1.49
CA LEU A 35 8.02 -9.45 -0.57
C LEU A 35 7.35 -10.57 0.21
N LYS A 36 7.06 -11.69 -0.44
CA LYS A 36 6.36 -12.81 0.22
C LYS A 36 7.21 -13.45 1.31
N GLU A 37 8.49 -13.69 1.05
CA GLU A 37 9.45 -14.24 2.01
C GLU A 37 9.70 -13.23 3.12
N TYR A 38 9.95 -11.98 2.78
CA TYR A 38 10.11 -10.89 3.73
C TYR A 38 8.95 -10.80 4.73
N LEU A 39 7.70 -10.89 4.25
CA LEU A 39 6.52 -10.83 5.12
C LEU A 39 6.28 -12.11 5.91
N ALA A 40 6.73 -13.27 5.41
CA ALA A 40 6.67 -14.52 6.16
C ALA A 40 7.59 -14.52 7.38
N ASP A 41 8.75 -13.85 7.25
CA ASP A 41 9.73 -13.72 8.32
C ASP A 41 9.51 -12.47 9.20
N TYR A 42 8.56 -11.60 8.81
CA TYR A 42 8.28 -10.38 9.55
C TYR A 42 7.63 -10.69 10.90
N PRO A 43 8.06 -10.05 12.01
CA PRO A 43 7.47 -10.26 13.31
C PRO A 43 5.98 -9.90 13.31
N CYS A 44 5.14 -10.91 13.41
CA CYS A 44 3.70 -10.74 13.49
C CYS A 44 3.20 -11.15 14.88
N PRO A 45 2.71 -10.21 15.70
CA PRO A 45 2.00 -10.59 16.91
C PRO A 45 0.75 -11.41 16.52
N GLY A 46 0.41 -12.39 17.33
CA GLY A 46 -0.87 -13.10 17.18
C GLY A 46 -2.04 -12.13 17.29
N LEU A 47 -3.17 -12.49 16.67
CA LEU A 47 -4.40 -11.72 16.89
C LEU A 47 -4.81 -11.77 18.37
N PRO A 48 -5.27 -10.64 18.95
CA PRO A 48 -5.90 -10.64 20.26
C PRO A 48 -7.07 -11.64 20.32
N LYS A 49 -7.31 -12.23 21.49
CA LYS A 49 -8.40 -13.22 21.71
C LYS A 49 -9.81 -12.69 21.37
N GLU A 50 -9.98 -11.38 21.38
CA GLU A 50 -11.21 -10.68 21.02
C GLU A 50 -11.50 -10.70 19.52
N ILE A 51 -10.49 -11.08 18.70
CA ILE A 51 -10.59 -11.09 17.24
C ILE A 51 -10.58 -12.53 16.74
N SER A 52 -11.72 -12.99 16.28
CA SER A 52 -11.84 -14.29 15.60
C SER A 52 -11.44 -14.13 14.12
N PRO A 53 -10.44 -14.88 13.63
CA PRO A 53 -10.05 -14.82 12.23
C PRO A 53 -11.22 -15.09 11.28
N SER A 54 -11.32 -14.32 10.20
CA SER A 54 -12.33 -14.47 9.14
C SER A 54 -13.79 -14.20 9.56
N VAL A 55 -13.98 -13.66 10.76
CA VAL A 55 -15.31 -13.27 11.28
C VAL A 55 -15.34 -11.73 11.38
N PRO A 56 -16.39 -11.07 10.87
CA PRO A 56 -16.54 -9.63 11.05
C PRO A 56 -16.56 -9.25 12.53
N LEU A 57 -15.83 -8.20 12.92
CA LEU A 57 -15.86 -7.70 14.28
C LEU A 57 -17.28 -7.26 14.66
N ALA A 58 -17.83 -7.85 15.73
CA ALA A 58 -19.17 -7.52 16.21
C ALA A 58 -19.25 -6.10 16.80
N ARG A 59 -18.13 -5.54 17.23
CA ARG A 59 -18.02 -4.22 17.85
C ARG A 59 -16.69 -3.58 17.51
N THR A 60 -16.60 -2.26 17.62
CA THR A 60 -15.34 -1.54 17.51
C THR A 60 -14.41 -1.93 18.64
N LEU A 61 -13.16 -2.23 18.29
CA LEU A 61 -12.07 -2.52 19.20
C LEU A 61 -11.00 -1.45 19.09
N VAL A 62 -10.38 -1.16 20.23
CA VAL A 62 -9.25 -0.25 20.31
C VAL A 62 -8.05 -1.00 20.88
N LEU A 63 -6.94 -0.95 20.16
CA LEU A 63 -5.68 -1.59 20.56
C LEU A 63 -4.74 -0.51 21.09
N HIS A 64 -4.23 -0.67 22.30
CA HIS A 64 -3.28 0.27 22.87
C HIS A 64 -2.34 -0.47 23.85
N GLU A 65 -1.03 -0.41 23.60
CA GLU A 65 0.02 -0.97 24.46
C GLU A 65 -0.20 -2.45 24.86
N GLY A 66 -0.67 -3.26 23.90
CA GLY A 66 -0.93 -4.69 24.11
C GLY A 66 -2.30 -5.01 24.71
N GLU A 67 -3.05 -4.00 25.14
CA GLU A 67 -4.40 -4.15 25.66
C GLU A 67 -5.46 -3.93 24.58
N VAL A 68 -6.63 -4.56 24.75
CA VAL A 68 -7.78 -4.44 23.87
C VAL A 68 -8.97 -3.89 24.65
N TYR A 69 -9.51 -2.78 24.17
CA TYR A 69 -10.67 -2.13 24.75
C TYR A 69 -11.88 -2.22 23.83
N ALA A 70 -13.07 -2.26 24.39
CA ALA A 70 -14.30 -2.06 23.65
C ALA A 70 -14.46 -0.57 23.30
N GLY A 71 -14.67 -0.24 22.02
CA GLY A 71 -14.80 1.15 21.59
C GLY A 71 -15.93 1.92 22.27
N ALA A 72 -17.00 1.23 22.70
CA ALA A 72 -18.13 1.83 23.44
C ALA A 72 -17.74 2.37 24.84
N GLU A 73 -16.58 1.97 25.37
CA GLU A 73 -16.06 2.44 26.67
C GLU A 73 -15.12 3.64 26.51
N LEU A 74 -14.95 4.17 25.30
CA LEU A 74 -13.96 5.17 24.94
C LEU A 74 -14.59 6.31 24.16
N GLU A 75 -13.99 7.48 24.28
CA GLU A 75 -14.27 8.62 23.40
C GLU A 75 -13.29 8.57 22.22
N ILE A 76 -13.81 8.42 21.00
CA ILE A 76 -13.02 8.32 19.78
C ILE A 76 -13.30 9.54 18.92
N HIS A 77 -12.26 10.34 18.69
CA HIS A 77 -12.30 11.51 17.82
C HIS A 77 -11.62 11.17 16.49
N TYR A 78 -12.42 11.06 15.43
CA TYR A 78 -11.95 10.73 14.08
C TYR A 78 -11.49 12.04 13.40
N GLY A 79 -10.19 12.25 13.30
CA GLY A 79 -9.58 13.35 12.55
C GLY A 79 -8.81 12.83 11.34
N ASP A 80 -7.96 13.68 10.74
CA ASP A 80 -7.05 13.23 9.67
C ASP A 80 -6.01 12.24 10.25
N VAL A 81 -6.26 10.96 10.06
CA VAL A 81 -5.44 9.87 10.61
C VAL A 81 -3.99 10.03 10.15
N THR A 82 -3.78 10.37 8.87
CA THR A 82 -2.43 10.47 8.30
C THR A 82 -1.63 11.65 8.86
N LYS A 83 -2.30 12.56 9.57
CA LYS A 83 -1.66 13.67 10.30
C LYS A 83 -1.71 13.49 11.82
N GLY A 84 -2.01 12.28 12.29
CA GLY A 84 -2.10 11.99 13.73
C GLY A 84 -3.38 12.55 14.38
N GLY A 85 -4.42 12.84 13.59
CA GLY A 85 -5.68 13.39 14.11
C GLY A 85 -6.63 12.38 14.75
N LEU A 86 -6.34 11.07 14.68
CA LEU A 86 -7.07 10.06 15.42
C LEU A 86 -6.73 10.17 16.92
N GLN A 87 -7.70 10.48 17.75
CA GLN A 87 -7.51 10.57 19.21
C GLN A 87 -8.51 9.64 19.91
N VAL A 88 -8.02 8.90 20.89
CA VAL A 88 -8.83 8.04 21.74
C VAL A 88 -8.60 8.45 23.17
N CYS A 89 -9.70 8.65 23.92
CA CYS A 89 -9.67 9.01 25.33
C CYS A 89 -10.40 7.96 26.18
N ARG A 90 -9.88 7.72 27.38
CA ARG A 90 -10.52 6.91 28.41
C ARG A 90 -10.56 7.70 29.72
N ASN A 91 -11.75 7.94 30.25
CA ASN A 91 -11.93 8.71 31.49
C ASN A 91 -11.20 10.08 31.46
N GLY A 92 -11.26 10.78 30.32
CA GLY A 92 -10.59 12.06 30.12
C GLY A 92 -9.08 12.00 29.88
N GLN A 93 -8.47 10.80 29.85
CA GLN A 93 -7.05 10.61 29.53
C GLN A 93 -6.87 10.13 28.10
N VAL A 94 -5.98 10.79 27.34
CA VAL A 94 -5.63 10.39 25.99
C VAL A 94 -4.84 9.08 26.01
N LEU A 95 -5.14 8.15 25.10
CA LEU A 95 -4.39 6.93 24.82
C LEU A 95 -3.52 7.15 23.56
N PRO A 96 -2.26 7.60 23.69
CA PRO A 96 -1.46 8.05 22.56
C PRO A 96 -1.13 6.90 21.60
N GLY A 97 -1.45 7.05 20.32
CA GLY A 97 -1.19 6.03 19.31
C GLY A 97 -2.12 4.82 19.40
N ALA A 98 -3.26 4.95 20.04
CA ALA A 98 -4.29 3.92 20.04
C ALA A 98 -4.78 3.66 18.61
N THR A 99 -4.89 2.37 18.24
CA THR A 99 -5.35 1.89 16.93
C THR A 99 -6.80 1.46 17.03
N VAL A 100 -7.62 1.88 16.07
CA VAL A 100 -9.07 1.62 16.05
C VAL A 100 -9.40 0.66 14.92
N LEU A 101 -10.01 -0.47 15.27
CA LEU A 101 -10.63 -1.42 14.34
C LEU A 101 -12.15 -1.32 14.50
N MET A 102 -12.84 -0.77 13.51
CA MET A 102 -14.29 -0.57 13.60
C MET A 102 -15.07 -1.89 13.51
N ALA A 103 -16.26 -1.91 14.04
CA ALA A 103 -17.19 -3.02 13.83
C ALA A 103 -17.36 -3.33 12.34
N GLY A 104 -17.43 -4.61 11.97
CA GLY A 104 -17.54 -5.04 10.58
C GLY A 104 -16.21 -5.26 9.86
N VAL A 105 -15.07 -4.93 10.46
CA VAL A 105 -13.74 -5.27 9.92
C VAL A 105 -13.55 -6.78 9.96
N VAL A 106 -12.94 -7.33 8.88
CA VAL A 106 -12.56 -8.75 8.81
C VAL A 106 -11.05 -8.87 8.65
N LEU A 107 -10.42 -9.59 9.59
CA LEU A 107 -9.02 -10.03 9.47
C LEU A 107 -9.02 -11.52 9.08
N HIS A 108 -8.59 -11.84 7.86
CA HIS A 108 -8.63 -13.19 7.29
C HIS A 108 -7.26 -13.85 7.27
N GLY A 109 -7.13 -15.02 7.87
CA GLY A 109 -5.87 -15.76 7.96
C GLY A 109 -5.04 -15.36 9.17
N ALA A 110 -3.72 -15.25 8.98
CA ALA A 110 -2.75 -14.96 10.03
C ALA A 110 -1.71 -13.92 9.59
N CYS A 111 -0.87 -13.50 10.54
CA CYS A 111 0.23 -12.58 10.33
C CYS A 111 -0.24 -11.15 9.95
N PHE A 112 -0.62 -10.42 10.97
CA PHE A 112 -0.95 -9.00 10.88
C PHE A 112 -0.03 -8.21 11.81
N ALA A 113 0.69 -7.25 11.25
CA ALA A 113 1.40 -6.24 12.02
C ALA A 113 0.72 -4.89 11.76
N ILE A 114 -0.06 -4.42 12.72
CA ILE A 114 -0.79 -3.16 12.62
C ILE A 114 -0.14 -2.17 13.59
N GLY A 115 0.32 -1.06 13.04
CA GLY A 115 1.03 -0.02 13.75
C GLY A 115 0.15 0.79 14.70
N ARG A 116 0.71 1.85 15.25
CA ARG A 116 0.08 2.75 16.20
C ARG A 116 -0.73 3.83 15.48
N GLY A 117 -1.86 4.23 16.07
CA GLY A 117 -2.69 5.29 15.51
C GLY A 117 -3.32 4.95 14.16
N VAL A 118 -3.48 3.67 13.86
CA VAL A 118 -4.12 3.17 12.63
C VAL A 118 -5.64 3.19 12.80
N LEU A 119 -6.34 3.59 11.74
CA LEU A 119 -7.79 3.43 11.65
C LEU A 119 -8.12 2.39 10.56
N VAL A 120 -8.87 1.36 10.94
CA VAL A 120 -9.49 0.43 9.99
C VAL A 120 -11.00 0.59 10.07
N GLU A 121 -11.59 1.10 8.97
CA GLU A 121 -13.02 1.37 8.92
C GLU A 121 -13.86 0.13 8.64
N SER A 122 -15.15 0.25 9.00
CA SER A 122 -16.14 -0.81 8.84
C SER A 122 -16.19 -1.38 7.42
N GLY A 123 -16.29 -2.70 7.29
CA GLY A 123 -16.37 -3.38 6.00
C GLY A 123 -15.04 -3.55 5.27
N ALA A 124 -13.92 -3.10 5.84
CA ALA A 124 -12.60 -3.46 5.31
C ALA A 124 -12.33 -4.95 5.50
N PHE A 125 -11.81 -5.61 4.45
CA PHE A 125 -11.40 -7.01 4.48
C PHE A 125 -9.90 -7.10 4.26
N ILE A 126 -9.18 -7.62 5.26
CA ILE A 126 -7.71 -7.68 5.24
C ILE A 126 -7.28 -9.13 5.37
N SER A 127 -6.62 -9.67 4.34
CA SER A 127 -5.98 -10.98 4.38
C SER A 127 -4.51 -10.84 4.81
N GLY A 128 -4.05 -11.75 5.65
CA GLY A 128 -2.62 -11.86 5.99
C GLY A 128 -1.80 -12.63 4.93
N PRO A 129 -0.47 -12.54 4.95
CA PRO A 129 0.31 -11.60 5.75
C PRO A 129 0.13 -10.16 5.28
N THR A 130 -0.02 -9.23 6.21
CA THR A 130 -0.15 -7.80 5.91
C THR A 130 0.46 -6.96 7.03
N VAL A 131 1.29 -6.00 6.65
CA VAL A 131 1.88 -4.99 7.54
C VAL A 131 1.23 -3.65 7.22
N ILE A 132 0.80 -2.91 8.24
CA ILE A 132 0.24 -1.56 8.13
C ILE A 132 0.99 -0.66 9.12
N GLY A 133 1.71 0.32 8.59
CA GLY A 133 2.51 1.26 9.37
C GLY A 133 1.68 2.30 10.12
N ASP A 134 2.33 3.00 11.04
CA ASP A 134 1.71 3.96 11.95
C ASP A 134 0.92 5.06 11.23
N CYS A 135 -0.15 5.51 11.85
CA CYS A 135 -1.02 6.59 11.36
C CYS A 135 -1.58 6.35 9.96
N SER A 136 -1.72 5.09 9.55
CA SER A 136 -2.31 4.73 8.25
C SER A 136 -3.80 4.47 8.39
N GLU A 137 -4.51 4.64 7.28
CA GLU A 137 -5.96 4.52 7.21
C GLU A 137 -6.35 3.46 6.18
N VAL A 138 -7.16 2.48 6.61
CA VAL A 138 -7.80 1.51 5.72
C VAL A 138 -9.29 1.79 5.74
N ARG A 139 -9.78 2.37 4.63
CA ARG A 139 -11.15 2.89 4.55
C ARG A 139 -12.19 1.81 4.28
N GLN A 140 -13.43 2.22 4.44
CA GLN A 140 -14.59 1.39 4.24
C GLN A 140 -14.56 0.63 2.90
N GLY A 141 -14.78 -0.70 2.96
CA GLY A 141 -14.82 -1.57 1.80
C GLY A 141 -13.48 -1.83 1.11
N ALA A 142 -12.35 -1.38 1.68
CA ALA A 142 -11.02 -1.73 1.16
C ALA A 142 -10.77 -3.24 1.24
N TYR A 143 -10.14 -3.80 0.21
CA TYR A 143 -9.81 -5.22 0.13
C TYR A 143 -8.31 -5.45 -0.02
N LEU A 144 -7.62 -5.79 1.06
CA LEU A 144 -6.21 -6.21 1.06
C LEU A 144 -6.13 -7.73 0.95
N ARG A 145 -5.56 -8.23 -0.15
CA ARG A 145 -5.55 -9.66 -0.51
C ARG A 145 -4.33 -10.43 -0.04
N GLY A 146 -3.62 -9.90 0.95
CA GLY A 146 -2.42 -10.48 1.49
C GLY A 146 -1.14 -10.15 0.71
N ASN A 147 -0.01 -10.42 1.35
CA ASN A 147 1.30 -9.97 0.93
C ASN A 147 1.31 -8.46 0.66
N CYS A 148 0.74 -7.68 1.57
CA CYS A 148 0.66 -6.24 1.48
C CYS A 148 1.56 -5.60 2.54
N LEU A 149 2.45 -4.71 2.10
CA LEU A 149 3.30 -3.92 2.97
C LEU A 149 2.91 -2.45 2.80
N ILE A 150 2.22 -1.92 3.78
CA ILE A 150 1.73 -0.53 3.80
C ILE A 150 2.59 0.26 4.78
N GLY A 151 3.24 1.31 4.31
CA GLY A 151 4.07 2.21 5.10
C GLY A 151 3.29 3.06 6.09
N ARG A 152 3.93 4.08 6.63
CA ARG A 152 3.33 5.01 7.60
C ARG A 152 2.53 6.10 6.89
N ARG A 153 1.46 6.59 7.52
CA ARG A 153 0.61 7.69 7.03
C ARG A 153 0.03 7.44 5.63
N CYS A 154 -0.17 6.16 5.32
CA CYS A 154 -0.75 5.74 4.05
C CYS A 154 -2.27 5.70 4.09
N VAL A 155 -2.88 5.75 2.90
CA VAL A 155 -4.32 5.55 2.75
C VAL A 155 -4.58 4.41 1.77
N VAL A 156 -5.17 3.33 2.25
CA VAL A 156 -5.85 2.32 1.43
C VAL A 156 -7.33 2.68 1.45
N GLY A 157 -7.77 3.36 0.41
CA GLY A 157 -9.00 4.11 0.43
C GLY A 157 -10.26 3.29 0.17
N HIS A 158 -11.39 4.01 0.04
CA HIS A 158 -12.70 3.42 -0.15
C HIS A 158 -12.75 2.51 -1.39
N VAL A 159 -13.19 1.25 -1.19
CA VAL A 159 -13.32 0.22 -2.24
C VAL A 159 -12.04 0.08 -3.09
N THR A 160 -10.89 0.21 -2.45
CA THR A 160 -9.58 0.00 -3.08
C THR A 160 -9.14 -1.44 -2.87
N GLU A 161 -8.75 -2.11 -3.96
CA GLU A 161 -8.21 -3.47 -3.89
C GLU A 161 -6.70 -3.44 -4.01
N VAL A 162 -6.00 -4.06 -3.04
CA VAL A 162 -4.53 -4.16 -3.00
C VAL A 162 -4.13 -5.62 -2.87
N LYS A 163 -3.23 -6.07 -3.73
CA LYS A 163 -2.72 -7.43 -3.72
C LYS A 163 -1.22 -7.46 -3.97
N HIS A 164 -0.46 -8.09 -3.08
CA HIS A 164 0.99 -8.29 -3.27
C HIS A 164 1.70 -6.99 -3.69
N SER A 165 1.56 -5.96 -2.87
CA SER A 165 2.01 -4.60 -3.21
C SER A 165 2.65 -3.90 -2.02
N ILE A 166 3.48 -2.92 -2.33
CA ILE A 166 4.25 -2.13 -1.36
C ILE A 166 3.83 -0.67 -1.49
N PHE A 167 3.46 -0.05 -0.37
CA PHE A 167 3.30 1.40 -0.23
C PHE A 167 4.44 1.91 0.66
N LEU A 168 5.21 2.84 0.15
CA LEU A 168 6.13 3.59 0.99
C LEU A 168 5.34 4.63 1.80
N ASP A 169 6.03 5.44 2.60
CA ASP A 169 5.37 6.37 3.49
C ASP A 169 4.55 7.45 2.75
N ASP A 170 3.45 7.88 3.35
CA ASP A 170 2.56 8.92 2.82
C ASP A 170 1.88 8.60 1.47
N ALA A 171 1.97 7.35 0.99
CA ALA A 171 1.32 6.94 -0.25
C ALA A 171 -0.21 6.82 -0.08
N LYS A 172 -0.98 7.29 -1.07
CA LYS A 172 -2.44 7.35 -1.00
C LYS A 172 -3.09 6.76 -2.25
N ALA A 173 -3.89 5.71 -2.05
CA ALA A 173 -4.80 5.13 -3.04
C ALA A 173 -6.25 5.35 -2.55
N GLY A 174 -6.73 6.60 -2.63
CA GLY A 174 -7.88 7.08 -1.87
C GLY A 174 -9.24 6.49 -2.26
N HIS A 175 -9.47 6.14 -3.54
CA HIS A 175 -10.80 5.78 -4.04
C HIS A 175 -10.76 4.82 -5.23
N PHE A 176 -11.49 3.72 -5.16
CA PHE A 176 -11.80 2.80 -6.27
C PHE A 176 -10.57 2.33 -7.06
N ALA A 177 -9.41 2.23 -6.42
CA ALA A 177 -8.18 1.84 -7.08
C ALA A 177 -8.01 0.32 -7.11
N TYR A 178 -7.28 -0.17 -8.12
CA TYR A 178 -6.78 -1.55 -8.14
C TYR A 178 -5.27 -1.55 -8.24
N LEU A 179 -4.61 -2.21 -7.28
CA LEU A 179 -3.16 -2.36 -7.23
C LEU A 179 -2.79 -3.83 -7.10
N GLY A 180 -2.27 -4.39 -8.17
CA GLY A 180 -1.75 -5.75 -8.15
C GLY A 180 -0.25 -5.77 -8.44
N ASP A 181 0.53 -6.42 -7.58
CA ASP A 181 1.97 -6.63 -7.79
C ASP A 181 2.69 -5.30 -8.15
N SER A 182 2.50 -4.27 -7.31
CA SER A 182 2.91 -2.88 -7.58
C SER A 182 3.62 -2.23 -6.39
N ILE A 183 4.39 -1.17 -6.67
CA ILE A 183 5.06 -0.37 -5.62
C ILE A 183 4.68 1.09 -5.80
N LEU A 184 4.21 1.72 -4.73
CA LEU A 184 4.00 3.16 -4.62
C LEU A 184 5.12 3.76 -3.77
N GLY A 185 5.86 4.71 -4.31
CA GLY A 185 6.86 5.50 -3.60
C GLY A 185 6.27 6.45 -2.56
N ASN A 186 7.15 7.14 -1.87
CA ASN A 186 6.73 8.12 -0.86
C ASN A 186 5.87 9.21 -1.49
N GLN A 187 4.82 9.61 -0.78
CA GLN A 187 3.93 10.71 -1.19
C GLN A 187 3.26 10.53 -2.57
N VAL A 188 3.21 9.30 -3.08
CA VAL A 188 2.41 9.00 -4.28
C VAL A 188 0.93 9.21 -3.96
N ASN A 189 0.21 9.85 -4.89
CA ASN A 189 -1.24 9.99 -4.75
C ASN A 189 -1.95 9.51 -6.02
N LEU A 190 -2.84 8.55 -5.84
CA LEU A 190 -3.63 8.00 -6.93
C LEU A 190 -4.99 8.72 -7.01
N GLY A 191 -5.28 9.29 -8.19
CA GLY A 191 -6.61 9.76 -8.52
C GLY A 191 -7.65 8.64 -8.49
N ALA A 192 -8.90 8.98 -8.21
CA ALA A 192 -9.98 8.02 -8.12
C ALA A 192 -10.08 7.11 -9.36
N GLY A 193 -10.25 5.81 -9.14
CA GLY A 193 -10.38 4.85 -10.23
C GLY A 193 -9.08 4.49 -10.94
N THR A 194 -7.91 4.84 -10.40
CA THR A 194 -6.62 4.39 -10.96
C THR A 194 -6.50 2.87 -10.88
N LYS A 195 -6.07 2.24 -11.98
CA LYS A 195 -5.91 0.79 -12.07
C LYS A 195 -4.52 0.41 -12.56
N MET A 196 -3.82 -0.42 -11.79
CA MET A 196 -2.51 -0.95 -12.15
C MET A 196 -2.66 -2.39 -12.65
N ALA A 197 -2.82 -2.54 -13.99
CA ALA A 197 -2.92 -3.86 -14.60
C ALA A 197 -1.61 -4.63 -14.43
N ASN A 198 -1.68 -5.85 -13.90
CA ASN A 198 -0.52 -6.66 -13.53
C ASN A 198 -0.32 -7.92 -14.37
N LEU A 199 -1.24 -8.25 -15.27
CA LEU A 199 -1.21 -9.48 -16.06
C LEU A 199 -1.31 -9.18 -17.55
N ARG A 200 -0.38 -9.76 -18.32
CA ARG A 200 -0.42 -9.69 -19.78
C ARG A 200 -1.40 -10.71 -20.37
N PHE A 201 -2.01 -10.38 -21.50
CA PHE A 201 -2.84 -11.33 -22.27
C PHE A 201 -2.05 -12.51 -22.82
N VAL A 202 -0.76 -12.29 -23.14
CA VAL A 202 0.12 -13.34 -23.68
C VAL A 202 0.90 -14.03 -22.58
N LYS A 203 1.29 -15.29 -22.80
CA LYS A 203 2.11 -16.09 -21.87
C LYS A 203 3.53 -15.49 -21.70
N GLY A 204 4.19 -15.82 -20.61
CA GLY A 204 5.55 -15.40 -20.27
C GLY A 204 5.60 -14.25 -19.26
N ASN A 205 6.81 -13.87 -18.87
CA ASN A 205 7.05 -12.82 -17.91
C ASN A 205 6.70 -11.44 -18.47
N VAL A 206 6.42 -10.50 -17.58
CA VAL A 206 6.29 -9.08 -17.94
C VAL A 206 7.68 -8.56 -18.29
N ARG A 207 7.78 -7.81 -19.39
CA ARG A 207 9.02 -7.15 -19.80
C ARG A 207 8.89 -5.65 -19.62
N VAL A 208 9.93 -5.03 -19.05
CA VAL A 208 10.06 -3.58 -18.91
C VAL A 208 10.82 -3.05 -20.12
N ARG A 209 10.19 -2.20 -20.93
CA ARG A 209 10.88 -1.53 -22.04
C ARG A 209 11.79 -0.44 -21.48
N THR A 210 13.02 -0.41 -21.93
CA THR A 210 13.99 0.63 -21.61
C THR A 210 14.61 1.18 -22.91
N PRO A 211 15.32 2.32 -22.86
CA PRO A 211 15.99 2.85 -24.05
C PRO A 211 16.95 1.86 -24.73
N GLU A 212 17.44 0.87 -24.00
CA GLU A 212 18.41 -0.13 -24.50
C GLU A 212 17.75 -1.45 -24.86
N GLY A 213 16.47 -1.53 -24.74
CA GLY A 213 15.72 -2.73 -25.07
C GLY A 213 14.90 -3.26 -23.89
N PRO A 214 14.10 -4.30 -24.12
CA PRO A 214 13.22 -4.87 -23.12
C PRO A 214 13.98 -5.76 -22.13
N LEU A 215 13.86 -5.47 -20.84
CA LEU A 215 14.36 -6.30 -19.74
C LEU A 215 13.28 -7.27 -19.27
N ASP A 216 13.62 -8.55 -19.10
CA ASP A 216 12.74 -9.54 -18.49
C ASP A 216 12.69 -9.29 -16.97
N SER A 217 11.51 -9.01 -16.43
CA SER A 217 11.36 -8.80 -14.99
C SER A 217 11.50 -10.09 -14.16
N GLY A 218 11.39 -11.25 -14.79
CA GLY A 218 11.29 -12.53 -14.10
C GLY A 218 9.93 -12.73 -13.39
N LEU A 219 8.97 -11.83 -13.57
CA LEU A 219 7.65 -11.84 -12.93
C LEU A 219 6.56 -12.12 -13.96
N ARG A 220 5.73 -13.13 -13.69
CA ARG A 220 4.53 -13.40 -14.51
C ARG A 220 3.44 -12.35 -14.31
N LYS A 221 3.36 -11.80 -13.09
CA LYS A 221 2.48 -10.69 -12.72
C LYS A 221 3.35 -9.56 -12.20
N PHE A 222 3.18 -8.39 -12.80
CA PHE A 222 3.87 -7.17 -12.42
C PHE A 222 3.04 -5.98 -12.89
N GLY A 223 2.54 -5.20 -11.95
CA GLY A 223 1.73 -4.02 -12.22
C GLY A 223 2.58 -2.81 -12.58
N ALA A 224 2.73 -1.90 -11.65
CA ALA A 224 3.51 -0.70 -11.87
C ALA A 224 4.42 -0.36 -10.68
N ILE A 225 5.47 0.41 -10.96
CA ILE A 225 6.29 1.10 -9.97
C ILE A 225 6.13 2.59 -10.19
N LEU A 226 5.68 3.30 -9.19
CA LEU A 226 5.57 4.75 -9.18
C LEU A 226 6.61 5.29 -8.19
N GLY A 227 7.57 6.05 -8.70
CA GLY A 227 8.58 6.73 -7.89
C GLY A 227 7.97 7.76 -6.94
N ASP A 228 8.79 8.29 -6.05
CA ASP A 228 8.34 9.28 -5.07
C ASP A 228 7.61 10.46 -5.73
N GLN A 229 6.53 10.90 -5.08
CA GLN A 229 5.73 12.07 -5.48
C GLN A 229 5.06 11.97 -6.86
N VAL A 230 4.92 10.75 -7.42
CA VAL A 230 4.11 10.56 -8.63
C VAL A 230 2.63 10.80 -8.29
N GLN A 231 1.95 11.53 -9.18
CA GLN A 231 0.53 11.83 -9.08
C GLN A 231 -0.21 11.25 -10.27
N THR A 232 -1.33 10.58 -10.05
CA THR A 232 -2.20 10.14 -11.15
C THR A 232 -3.53 10.88 -11.11
N GLY A 233 -4.02 11.27 -12.28
CA GLY A 233 -5.38 11.78 -12.43
C GLY A 233 -6.42 10.66 -12.34
N CYS A 234 -7.69 11.03 -12.20
CA CYS A 234 -8.79 10.06 -12.13
C CYS A 234 -8.86 9.16 -13.38
N ASN A 235 -9.25 7.90 -13.16
CA ASN A 235 -9.38 6.87 -14.20
C ASN A 235 -8.09 6.60 -15.00
N SER A 236 -6.93 6.88 -14.44
CA SER A 236 -5.66 6.51 -15.07
C SER A 236 -5.46 4.99 -15.00
N VAL A 237 -4.80 4.44 -16.00
CA VAL A 237 -4.46 3.02 -16.08
C VAL A 237 -2.96 2.88 -16.34
N THR A 238 -2.31 1.92 -15.70
CA THR A 238 -0.96 1.51 -16.09
C THR A 238 -0.99 0.11 -16.68
N ASN A 239 -0.28 -0.09 -17.78
CA ASN A 239 -0.08 -1.42 -18.35
C ASN A 239 0.93 -2.22 -17.53
N PRO A 240 0.91 -3.57 -17.57
CA PRO A 240 1.87 -4.40 -16.85
C PRO A 240 3.32 -4.03 -17.17
N GLY A 241 4.12 -3.84 -16.12
CA GLY A 241 5.52 -3.46 -16.25
C GLY A 241 5.76 -1.98 -16.55
N THR A 242 4.84 -1.11 -16.17
CA THR A 242 5.04 0.34 -16.18
C THR A 242 5.91 0.75 -15.00
N VAL A 243 6.98 1.50 -15.25
CA VAL A 243 7.91 2.01 -14.24
C VAL A 243 8.07 3.52 -14.45
N ILE A 244 7.61 4.33 -13.50
CA ILE A 244 7.55 5.79 -13.62
C ILE A 244 8.48 6.41 -12.59
N GLY A 245 9.40 7.26 -13.06
CA GLY A 245 10.34 8.01 -12.24
C GLY A 245 9.68 9.06 -11.36
N ARG A 246 10.42 9.58 -10.41
CA ARG A 246 9.97 10.56 -9.40
C ARG A 246 9.31 11.79 -10.03
N HIS A 247 8.45 12.47 -9.26
CA HIS A 247 7.85 13.77 -9.62
C HIS A 247 7.08 13.77 -10.94
N SER A 248 6.59 12.62 -11.38
CA SER A 248 5.88 12.48 -12.66
C SER A 248 4.36 12.55 -12.47
N PHE A 249 3.66 12.87 -13.56
CA PHE A 249 2.22 13.02 -13.59
C PHE A 249 1.59 12.14 -14.68
N LEU A 250 0.52 11.44 -14.34
CA LEU A 250 -0.42 10.87 -15.30
C LEU A 250 -1.67 11.74 -15.30
N LEU A 251 -2.00 12.36 -16.44
CA LEU A 251 -3.23 13.15 -16.53
C LEU A 251 -4.47 12.26 -16.48
N PRO A 252 -5.65 12.78 -16.12
CA PRO A 252 -6.88 11.99 -16.07
C PRO A 252 -7.14 11.21 -17.37
N ASN A 253 -7.71 10.01 -17.24
CA ASN A 253 -8.01 9.11 -18.36
C ASN A 253 -6.77 8.71 -19.20
N THR A 254 -5.59 8.74 -18.62
CA THR A 254 -4.34 8.33 -19.30
C THR A 254 -4.11 6.85 -19.12
N THR A 255 -3.77 6.15 -20.20
CA THR A 255 -3.19 4.80 -20.16
C THR A 255 -1.68 4.90 -20.34
N ALA A 256 -0.92 4.69 -19.27
CA ALA A 256 0.53 4.62 -19.33
C ALA A 256 0.98 3.31 -20.00
N PRO A 257 1.80 3.37 -21.06
CA PRO A 257 2.33 2.17 -21.70
C PRO A 257 3.36 1.47 -20.80
N SER A 258 3.52 0.15 -20.99
CA SER A 258 4.58 -0.62 -20.33
C SER A 258 5.96 -0.03 -20.60
N GLY A 259 6.85 -0.07 -19.62
CA GLY A 259 8.24 0.36 -19.73
C GLY A 259 8.60 1.50 -18.80
N TYR A 260 9.83 1.93 -18.91
CA TYR A 260 10.41 3.00 -18.11
C TYR A 260 10.03 4.38 -18.66
N HIS A 261 9.54 5.22 -17.78
CA HIS A 261 9.28 6.64 -17.98
C HIS A 261 10.20 7.43 -17.03
N PRO A 262 11.04 8.35 -17.52
CA PRO A 262 11.97 9.07 -16.68
C PRO A 262 11.27 9.93 -15.62
N GLU A 263 12.03 10.40 -14.65
CA GLU A 263 11.56 11.39 -13.70
C GLU A 263 11.03 12.66 -14.38
N ASN A 264 10.13 13.37 -13.71
CA ASN A 264 9.48 14.58 -14.22
C ASN A 264 8.69 14.37 -15.52
N SER A 265 8.28 13.14 -15.83
CA SER A 265 7.46 12.83 -17.00
C SER A 265 6.03 13.32 -16.80
N MET A 266 5.42 13.83 -17.89
CA MET A 266 4.01 14.13 -17.94
C MET A 266 3.32 13.24 -19.01
N LEU A 267 2.64 12.19 -18.56
CA LEU A 267 1.92 11.26 -19.43
C LEU A 267 0.51 11.80 -19.69
N ARG A 268 0.12 11.84 -20.95
CA ARG A 268 -1.15 12.40 -21.44
C ARG A 268 -1.97 11.33 -22.15
N PRO A 269 -3.31 11.48 -22.22
CA PRO A 269 -4.12 10.63 -23.07
C PRO A 269 -3.57 10.61 -24.50
N GLY A 270 -3.50 9.43 -25.12
CA GLY A 270 -3.17 9.33 -26.55
C GLY A 270 -4.21 10.10 -27.37
N ARG A 271 -3.76 10.75 -28.44
CA ARG A 271 -4.63 11.37 -29.43
C ARG A 271 -5.29 10.30 -30.30
#